data_f6fa58826e2b99d06f30519a0a3b630e
#
_entry.id   f6fa58826e2b99d06f30519a0a3b630e
#
_cell.length_a   1.000
_cell.length_b   1.000
_cell.length_c   1.000
_cell.angle_alpha   90.00
_cell.angle_beta   90.00
_cell.angle_gamma   90.00
#
_symmetry.space_group_name_H-M   'P 1'
#
loop_
_entity.id
_entity.type
_entity.pdbx_description
1 polymer ?
#
loop_
_entity_poly.entity_id
_entity_poly.type
_entity_poly.pdbx_seq_one_letter_code
_entity_poly.pdbx_strand_id
1 'polypeptide(L)'
;VAEPQTNDPIALRAMLATERAENERLRQIIKELQRHRFGRRAESLPVDQLLLGLEEAEQIEAEGFAGEEAADPAKRAERARKRRNNRGSLPAHLPRVEQIIDIQDKTCPCCRGALHAIGEDVSERLDIVPAQFHVIVTRRPKYACRACEEVVVQAPAPARLIEGGIPTEATVAHVLVAKYADHLPLYRQVQIYARQGVNLDRSTLADWVGKAAFLLRPVHARLFERLKASDKLFADETTAPVLDPGRGRTKTGQLFAYARDDRPWGGSDPPGVAYLYAPDRKAEQPIRHLQGFAGTLQVDGYAGYKVLAERNAVSLAFCWSHARRKFYELAQSGPAPIATEALARIATLYQIEADIRGCSAEERRTARQARSRPIVAALEPWLKEKLGLVSQKSKLAEAIRYALSRWQGLTRFLDDGRVEIDSNVVERAIRPIALNRKNALFAGSDGGGEHWAVIASLVETCKLTAIDPQAYLGDVIARIVAGHPQSQIDDLLPWAYAPQPLKAVA
;
A
#
# COMPACT_ATOMS: atom_id res chain seq x y z
N VAL A 1 -10.04 30.80 -13.19
CA VAL A 1 -9.84 31.81 -14.28
C VAL A 1 -10.38 31.14 -15.50
N ALA A 2 -11.44 31.75 -16.11
CA ALA A 2 -11.88 31.36 -17.43
C ALA A 2 -10.67 31.54 -18.36
N GLU A 3 -10.25 30.47 -19.02
CA GLU A 3 -9.32 30.58 -20.14
C GLU A 3 -9.89 31.58 -21.12
N PRO A 4 -9.10 32.53 -21.66
CA PRO A 4 -9.58 33.41 -22.68
C PRO A 4 -10.02 32.55 -23.87
N GLN A 5 -11.31 32.45 -24.09
CA GLN A 5 -11.88 31.85 -25.30
C GLN A 5 -11.53 32.74 -26.47
N THR A 6 -10.30 32.69 -26.96
CA THR A 6 -9.95 33.29 -28.23
C THR A 6 -10.35 32.29 -29.30
N ASN A 7 -11.44 32.61 -30.01
CA ASN A 7 -11.86 31.94 -31.26
C ASN A 7 -10.95 32.28 -32.44
N ASP A 8 -9.80 32.93 -32.22
CA ASP A 8 -8.85 33.24 -33.27
C ASP A 8 -8.00 32.02 -33.57
N PRO A 9 -8.06 31.39 -34.74
CA PRO A 9 -7.31 30.23 -35.14
C PRO A 9 -5.78 30.42 -35.06
N ILE A 10 -5.30 31.68 -35.19
CA ILE A 10 -3.85 31.98 -35.13
C ILE A 10 -3.40 31.96 -33.69
N ALA A 11 -4.15 32.55 -32.76
CA ALA A 11 -3.87 32.56 -31.33
C ALA A 11 -3.95 31.12 -30.75
N LEU A 12 -4.95 30.32 -31.13
CA LEU A 12 -5.09 28.93 -30.75
C LEU A 12 -3.92 28.06 -31.23
N ARG A 13 -3.46 28.29 -32.47
CA ARG A 13 -2.27 27.57 -32.99
C ARG A 13 -0.98 27.94 -32.26
N ALA A 14 -0.82 29.20 -31.88
CA ALA A 14 0.32 29.66 -31.09
C ALA A 14 0.30 29.07 -29.68
N MET A 15 -0.84 29.04 -29.00
CA MET A 15 -0.99 28.37 -27.70
C MET A 15 -0.73 26.89 -27.79
N LEU A 16 -1.24 26.20 -28.81
CA LEU A 16 -1.01 24.77 -29.02
C LEU A 16 0.45 24.45 -29.35
N ALA A 17 1.16 25.35 -30.03
CA ALA A 17 2.60 25.23 -30.28
C ALA A 17 3.42 25.40 -29.01
N THR A 18 3.03 26.34 -28.14
CA THR A 18 3.67 26.57 -26.83
C THR A 18 3.47 25.38 -25.89
N GLU A 19 2.25 24.88 -25.79
CA GLU A 19 1.93 23.68 -25.01
C GLU A 19 2.65 22.42 -25.52
N ARG A 20 2.78 22.26 -26.83
CA ARG A 20 3.55 21.15 -27.43
C ARG A 20 5.03 21.28 -27.16
N ALA A 21 5.60 22.48 -27.22
CA ALA A 21 7.01 22.73 -26.91
C ALA A 21 7.31 22.44 -25.42
N GLU A 22 6.41 22.86 -24.50
CA GLU A 22 6.55 22.58 -23.09
C GLU A 22 6.41 21.09 -22.76
N ASN A 23 5.42 20.40 -23.37
CA ASN A 23 5.30 18.95 -23.26
C ASN A 23 6.53 18.19 -23.78
N GLU A 24 7.15 18.67 -24.84
CA GLU A 24 8.37 18.08 -25.42
C GLU A 24 9.58 18.33 -24.53
N ARG A 25 9.67 19.54 -23.93
CA ARG A 25 10.68 19.89 -22.95
C ARG A 25 10.54 19.02 -21.68
N LEU A 26 9.34 18.87 -21.13
CA LEU A 26 9.09 18.00 -19.98
C LEU A 26 9.42 16.55 -20.28
N ARG A 27 9.10 16.04 -21.47
CA ARG A 27 9.49 14.69 -21.93
C ARG A 27 11.00 14.54 -22.07
N GLN A 28 11.72 15.59 -22.48
CA GLN A 28 13.18 15.59 -22.56
C GLN A 28 13.80 15.60 -21.16
N ILE A 29 13.30 16.40 -20.24
CA ILE A 29 13.73 16.41 -18.83
C ILE A 29 13.52 15.04 -18.19
N ILE A 30 12.36 14.42 -18.39
CA ILE A 30 12.07 13.04 -17.93
C ILE A 30 13.06 12.05 -18.54
N LYS A 31 13.39 12.20 -19.82
CA LYS A 31 14.32 11.33 -20.54
C LYS A 31 15.78 11.53 -20.10
N GLU A 32 16.17 12.75 -19.74
CA GLU A 32 17.49 13.08 -19.17
C GLU A 32 17.63 12.62 -17.72
N LEU A 33 16.61 12.79 -16.88
CA LEU A 33 16.56 12.24 -15.53
C LEU A 33 16.64 10.70 -15.56
N GLN A 34 16.00 10.06 -16.54
CA GLN A 34 16.12 8.63 -16.77
C GLN A 34 17.50 8.20 -17.25
N ARG A 35 18.19 9.01 -18.07
CA ARG A 35 19.55 8.72 -18.58
C ARG A 35 20.66 8.95 -17.56
N HIS A 36 20.59 10.01 -16.77
CA HIS A 36 21.66 10.39 -15.84
C HIS A 36 21.77 9.52 -14.60
N ARG A 37 20.67 8.95 -14.12
CA ARG A 37 20.65 8.12 -12.90
C ARG A 37 20.74 6.61 -13.15
N PHE A 38 20.41 6.14 -14.36
CA PHE A 38 20.26 4.70 -14.61
C PHE A 38 20.85 4.37 -15.98
N GLY A 39 22.10 3.93 -16.01
CA GLY A 39 22.75 3.43 -17.22
C GLY A 39 21.93 2.30 -17.89
N ARG A 40 22.35 1.91 -19.09
CA ARG A 40 21.68 0.96 -20.04
C ARG A 40 21.11 -0.37 -19.47
N ARG A 41 21.15 -0.61 -18.15
CA ARG A 41 20.73 -1.84 -17.45
C ARG A 41 19.72 -1.60 -16.32
N ALA A 42 19.17 -0.39 -16.15
CA ALA A 42 18.19 -0.14 -15.11
C ALA A 42 16.79 -0.53 -15.60
N GLU A 43 16.09 -1.31 -14.77
CA GLU A 43 14.65 -1.53 -14.86
C GLU A 43 13.91 -0.19 -14.95
N SER A 44 12.80 -0.14 -15.71
CA SER A 44 11.93 1.03 -15.73
C SER A 44 11.61 1.44 -14.30
N LEU A 45 11.82 2.72 -13.98
CA LEU A 45 11.53 3.26 -12.66
C LEU A 45 10.10 2.90 -12.25
N PRO A 46 9.89 2.31 -11.07
CA PRO A 46 8.56 2.19 -10.50
C PRO A 46 7.89 3.57 -10.45
N VAL A 47 6.57 3.62 -10.62
CA VAL A 47 5.79 4.86 -10.58
C VAL A 47 6.13 5.70 -9.35
N ASP A 48 6.39 5.06 -8.21
CA ASP A 48 6.76 5.72 -6.96
C ASP A 48 8.13 6.42 -7.00
N GLN A 49 9.08 5.93 -7.82
CA GLN A 49 10.37 6.62 -8.03
C GLN A 49 10.26 7.77 -9.04
N LEU A 50 9.34 7.67 -9.99
CA LEU A 50 8.96 8.79 -10.84
C LEU A 50 8.33 9.92 -10.03
N LEU A 51 7.46 9.58 -9.07
CA LEU A 51 6.85 10.55 -8.15
C LEU A 51 7.91 11.30 -7.33
N LEU A 52 8.93 10.62 -6.80
CA LEU A 52 10.04 11.28 -6.07
C LEU A 52 10.81 12.27 -6.94
N GLY A 53 11.01 11.96 -8.23
CA GLY A 53 11.65 12.88 -9.17
C GLY A 53 10.76 14.08 -9.53
N LEU A 54 9.44 13.88 -9.56
CA LEU A 54 8.47 14.94 -9.77
C LEU A 54 8.37 15.86 -8.54
N GLU A 55 8.41 15.30 -7.32
CA GLU A 55 8.42 16.10 -6.07
C GLU A 55 9.58 17.11 -6.02
N GLU A 56 10.79 16.71 -6.44
CA GLU A 56 11.94 17.62 -6.50
C GLU A 56 11.70 18.75 -7.54
N ALA A 57 11.11 18.43 -8.69
CA ALA A 57 10.80 19.42 -9.72
C ALA A 57 9.71 20.39 -9.26
N GLU A 58 8.66 19.88 -8.63
CA GLU A 58 7.56 20.67 -8.05
C GLU A 58 8.08 21.61 -6.92
N GLN A 59 9.06 21.16 -6.13
CA GLN A 59 9.70 22.00 -5.10
C GLN A 59 10.46 23.18 -5.72
N ILE A 60 11.23 22.93 -6.78
CA ILE A 60 11.98 23.99 -7.49
C ILE A 60 11.01 25.00 -8.14
N GLU A 61 9.91 24.50 -8.72
CA GLU A 61 8.87 25.36 -9.30
C GLU A 61 8.18 26.21 -8.22
N ALA A 62 7.88 25.62 -7.06
CA ALA A 62 7.29 26.30 -5.92
C ALA A 62 8.22 27.40 -5.36
N GLU A 63 9.53 27.16 -5.32
CA GLU A 63 10.54 28.16 -4.94
C GLU A 63 10.57 29.33 -5.94
N GLY A 64 10.52 29.03 -7.23
CA GLY A 64 10.41 30.06 -8.28
C GLY A 64 9.15 30.91 -8.11
N PHE A 65 8.00 30.27 -7.83
CA PHE A 65 6.75 30.98 -7.55
C PHE A 65 6.82 31.86 -6.31
N ALA A 66 7.48 31.40 -5.24
CA ALA A 66 7.66 32.18 -4.03
C ALA A 66 8.52 33.44 -4.32
N GLY A 67 9.56 33.32 -5.12
CA GLY A 67 10.37 34.44 -5.58
C GLY A 67 9.59 35.47 -6.38
N GLU A 68 8.75 35.00 -7.31
CA GLU A 68 7.87 35.89 -8.08
C GLU A 68 6.80 36.58 -7.21
N GLU A 69 6.22 35.88 -6.26
CA GLU A 69 5.24 36.44 -5.31
C GLU A 69 5.87 37.48 -4.36
N ALA A 70 7.14 37.29 -4.02
CA ALA A 70 7.89 38.27 -3.23
C ALA A 70 8.20 39.56 -4.01
N ALA A 71 8.46 39.43 -5.32
CA ALA A 71 8.79 40.56 -6.20
C ALA A 71 7.57 41.31 -6.71
N ASP A 72 6.39 40.67 -6.84
CA ASP A 72 5.19 41.24 -7.45
C ASP A 72 3.94 40.99 -6.57
N PRO A 73 3.44 42.01 -5.85
CA PRO A 73 2.22 41.95 -5.06
C PRO A 73 0.96 41.55 -5.83
N ALA A 74 0.85 41.87 -7.13
CA ALA A 74 -0.28 41.52 -7.96
C ALA A 74 -0.32 40.02 -8.26
N LYS A 75 0.82 39.42 -8.60
CA LYS A 75 0.96 37.97 -8.76
C LYS A 75 0.67 37.21 -7.46
N ARG A 76 1.11 37.75 -6.33
CA ARG A 76 0.83 37.21 -5.00
C ARG A 76 -0.68 37.16 -4.72
N ALA A 77 -1.40 38.27 -5.00
CA ALA A 77 -2.84 38.38 -4.80
C ALA A 77 -3.61 37.40 -5.71
N GLU A 78 -3.21 37.31 -6.98
CA GLU A 78 -3.82 36.40 -7.95
C GLU A 78 -3.68 34.93 -7.53
N ARG A 79 -2.46 34.50 -7.19
CA ARG A 79 -2.20 33.14 -6.73
C ARG A 79 -2.88 32.83 -5.40
N ALA A 80 -2.95 33.80 -4.49
CA ALA A 80 -3.70 33.64 -3.23
C ALA A 80 -5.19 33.39 -3.49
N ARG A 81 -5.79 34.09 -4.47
CA ARG A 81 -7.18 33.86 -4.89
C ARG A 81 -7.37 32.49 -5.50
N LYS A 82 -6.45 32.02 -6.36
CA LYS A 82 -6.48 30.67 -6.95
C LYS A 82 -6.39 29.61 -5.85
N ARG A 83 -5.45 29.74 -4.91
CA ARG A 83 -5.32 28.81 -3.78
C ARG A 83 -6.60 28.75 -2.93
N ARG A 84 -7.23 29.90 -2.64
CA ARG A 84 -8.48 29.97 -1.88
C ARG A 84 -9.62 29.23 -2.58
N ASN A 85 -9.75 29.37 -3.88
CA ASN A 85 -10.80 28.74 -4.67
C ASN A 85 -10.60 27.20 -4.78
N ASN A 86 -9.37 26.72 -4.78
CA ASN A 86 -9.03 25.33 -5.06
C ASN A 86 -8.86 24.48 -3.79
N ARG A 87 -8.68 25.07 -2.60
CA ARG A 87 -8.32 24.32 -1.39
C ARG A 87 -9.46 23.48 -0.79
N GLY A 88 -10.70 23.71 -1.16
CA GLY A 88 -11.85 23.06 -0.55
C GLY A 88 -12.05 23.40 0.95
N SER A 89 -12.95 22.69 1.61
CA SER A 89 -13.17 22.78 3.05
C SER A 89 -12.25 21.83 3.82
N LEU A 90 -11.79 22.25 5.00
CA LEU A 90 -11.05 21.36 5.90
C LEU A 90 -11.97 20.28 6.50
N PRO A 91 -11.46 19.06 6.81
CA PRO A 91 -12.26 17.97 7.34
C PRO A 91 -13.03 18.38 8.60
N ALA A 92 -14.33 18.11 8.62
CA ALA A 92 -15.21 18.54 9.70
C ALA A 92 -14.92 17.85 11.05
N HIS A 93 -14.33 16.63 11.02
CA HIS A 93 -14.03 15.86 12.24
C HIS A 93 -12.78 16.34 13.00
N LEU A 94 -11.96 17.22 12.40
CA LEU A 94 -10.78 17.75 13.08
C LEU A 94 -11.20 18.77 14.15
N PRO A 95 -10.59 18.77 15.34
CA PRO A 95 -10.84 19.77 16.35
C PRO A 95 -10.48 21.17 15.87
N ARG A 96 -11.30 22.17 16.23
CA ARG A 96 -11.07 23.59 15.94
C ARG A 96 -10.57 24.27 17.21
N VAL A 97 -9.44 24.96 17.09
CA VAL A 97 -8.89 25.81 18.14
C VAL A 97 -9.09 27.25 17.68
N GLU A 98 -9.98 27.98 18.36
CA GLU A 98 -10.29 29.36 18.03
C GLU A 98 -9.21 30.29 18.57
N GLN A 99 -8.74 31.20 17.73
CA GLN A 99 -7.82 32.26 18.09
C GLN A 99 -8.44 33.60 17.67
N ILE A 100 -8.80 34.40 18.66
CA ILE A 100 -9.38 35.74 18.44
C ILE A 100 -8.22 36.74 18.38
N ILE A 101 -8.14 37.46 17.25
CA ILE A 101 -7.18 38.55 17.05
C ILE A 101 -8.03 39.83 17.00
N ASP A 102 -7.97 40.60 18.07
CA ASP A 102 -8.76 41.84 18.23
C ASP A 102 -7.83 43.06 18.30
N ILE A 103 -8.39 44.23 18.00
CA ILE A 103 -7.73 45.54 18.16
C ILE A 103 -7.57 45.86 19.64
N GLN A 104 -6.44 46.43 20.01
CA GLN A 104 -6.20 46.81 21.42
C GLN A 104 -6.99 48.05 21.84
N ASP A 105 -7.09 49.02 20.92
CA ASP A 105 -7.86 50.28 21.15
C ASP A 105 -9.20 50.25 20.40
N LYS A 106 -10.27 50.29 21.16
CA LYS A 106 -11.66 50.33 20.65
C LYS A 106 -12.21 51.73 20.56
N THR A 107 -11.35 52.73 20.41
CA THR A 107 -11.69 54.13 20.24
C THR A 107 -11.61 54.55 18.77
N CYS A 108 -12.58 55.26 18.31
CA CYS A 108 -12.60 55.77 16.92
C CYS A 108 -11.43 56.74 16.69
N PRO A 109 -10.56 56.53 15.68
CA PRO A 109 -9.42 57.41 15.44
C PRO A 109 -9.82 58.82 14.97
N CYS A 110 -11.04 59.00 14.45
CA CYS A 110 -11.50 60.33 13.96
C CYS A 110 -12.29 61.14 15.01
N CYS A 111 -13.23 60.52 15.77
CA CYS A 111 -14.09 61.21 16.69
C CYS A 111 -13.91 60.82 18.15
N ARG A 112 -13.02 59.85 18.46
CA ARG A 112 -12.75 59.28 19.80
C ARG A 112 -13.97 58.64 20.49
N GLY A 113 -15.06 58.38 19.75
CA GLY A 113 -16.20 57.62 20.22
C GLY A 113 -15.89 56.12 20.37
N ALA A 114 -16.66 55.39 21.16
CA ALA A 114 -16.50 53.94 21.31
C ALA A 114 -16.87 53.21 19.99
N LEU A 115 -16.00 52.31 19.54
CA LEU A 115 -16.27 51.42 18.43
C LEU A 115 -17.13 50.24 18.87
N HIS A 116 -18.04 49.77 18.00
CA HIS A 116 -18.81 48.55 18.21
C HIS A 116 -18.51 47.55 17.07
N ALA A 117 -18.58 46.26 17.37
CA ALA A 117 -18.35 45.20 16.39
C ALA A 117 -19.49 45.18 15.35
N ILE A 118 -19.16 45.13 14.09
CA ILE A 118 -20.10 45.07 12.95
C ILE A 118 -20.01 43.74 12.17
N GLY A 119 -19.06 42.86 12.53
CA GLY A 119 -18.82 41.57 11.91
C GLY A 119 -17.42 41.07 12.21
N GLU A 120 -17.12 39.92 11.70
CA GLU A 120 -15.80 39.28 11.79
C GLU A 120 -15.43 38.57 10.50
N ASP A 121 -14.15 38.52 10.19
CA ASP A 121 -13.60 37.68 9.12
C ASP A 121 -13.06 36.38 9.75
N VAL A 122 -13.62 35.25 9.32
CA VAL A 122 -13.20 33.92 9.78
C VAL A 122 -12.33 33.27 8.72
N SER A 123 -11.16 32.77 9.12
CA SER A 123 -10.29 31.98 8.27
C SER A 123 -9.80 30.72 8.97
N GLU A 124 -9.89 29.59 8.28
CA GLU A 124 -9.37 28.31 8.79
C GLU A 124 -8.01 27.97 8.16
N ARG A 125 -7.09 27.50 8.99
CA ARG A 125 -5.78 26.96 8.58
C ARG A 125 -5.55 25.62 9.22
N LEU A 126 -4.97 24.68 8.47
CA LEU A 126 -4.54 23.40 9.03
C LEU A 126 -3.28 23.61 9.87
N ASP A 127 -3.33 23.14 11.10
CA ASP A 127 -2.20 23.11 12.01
C ASP A 127 -1.92 21.68 12.47
N ILE A 128 -0.73 21.41 13.01
CA ILE A 128 -0.31 20.10 13.50
C ILE A 128 0.23 20.19 14.92
N VAL A 129 -0.28 19.35 15.79
CA VAL A 129 0.35 19.04 17.07
C VAL A 129 1.25 17.82 16.85
N PRO A 130 2.57 17.92 16.96
CA PRO A 130 3.45 16.78 16.81
C PRO A 130 3.07 15.66 17.78
N ALA A 131 3.21 14.40 17.35
CA ALA A 131 3.01 13.26 18.23
C ALA A 131 3.88 13.39 19.48
N GLN A 132 3.28 13.25 20.66
CA GLN A 132 3.96 13.41 21.94
C GLN A 132 3.85 12.14 22.76
N PHE A 133 4.96 11.78 23.43
CA PHE A 133 4.91 10.76 24.47
C PHE A 133 4.34 11.34 25.76
N HIS A 134 3.55 10.54 26.46
CA HIS A 134 3.10 10.86 27.82
C HIS A 134 3.25 9.62 28.71
N VAL A 135 3.31 9.85 30.02
CA VAL A 135 3.46 8.77 30.99
C VAL A 135 2.12 8.50 31.68
N ILE A 136 1.67 7.23 31.58
CA ILE A 136 0.49 6.78 32.31
C ILE A 136 0.93 6.35 33.70
N VAL A 137 0.46 7.06 34.74
CA VAL A 137 0.72 6.75 36.12
C VAL A 137 -0.46 5.94 36.70
N THR A 138 -0.27 4.64 36.88
CA THR A 138 -1.28 3.76 37.47
C THR A 138 -1.06 3.69 38.98
N ARG A 139 -2.02 4.20 39.77
CA ARG A 139 -2.01 4.14 41.22
C ARG A 139 -2.97 3.06 41.72
N ARG A 140 -2.50 2.14 42.54
CA ARG A 140 -3.28 1.05 43.13
C ARG A 140 -3.20 1.13 44.64
N PRO A 141 -4.18 1.78 45.32
CA PRO A 141 -4.20 1.86 46.77
C PRO A 141 -4.27 0.47 47.43
N LYS A 142 -3.62 0.33 48.56
CA LYS A 142 -3.69 -0.84 49.42
C LYS A 142 -4.56 -0.50 50.63
N TYR A 143 -5.44 -1.42 51.00
CA TYR A 143 -6.33 -1.27 52.12
C TYR A 143 -6.06 -2.38 53.13
N ALA A 144 -5.97 -2.03 54.38
CA ALA A 144 -5.85 -2.96 55.53
C ALA A 144 -7.05 -2.81 56.46
N CYS A 145 -7.48 -3.90 57.07
CA CYS A 145 -8.51 -3.89 58.12
C CYS A 145 -7.90 -3.47 59.43
N ARG A 146 -8.43 -2.41 60.04
CA ARG A 146 -7.97 -1.97 61.39
C ARG A 146 -8.43 -2.88 62.54
N ALA A 147 -9.43 -3.74 62.29
CA ALA A 147 -9.98 -4.62 63.32
C ALA A 147 -9.23 -5.94 63.45
N CYS A 148 -8.73 -6.51 62.32
CA CYS A 148 -8.01 -7.78 62.35
C CYS A 148 -6.51 -7.66 62.03
N GLU A 149 -6.08 -6.55 61.42
CA GLU A 149 -4.70 -6.25 60.99
C GLU A 149 -4.00 -7.32 60.11
N GLU A 150 -4.69 -8.41 59.75
CA GLU A 150 -4.12 -9.57 59.07
C GLU A 150 -4.26 -9.51 57.55
N VAL A 151 -5.23 -8.72 57.03
CA VAL A 151 -5.58 -8.74 55.60
C VAL A 151 -5.26 -7.44 54.91
N VAL A 152 -4.45 -7.48 53.87
CA VAL A 152 -4.22 -6.39 52.94
C VAL A 152 -4.89 -6.69 51.61
N VAL A 153 -5.79 -5.82 51.18
CA VAL A 153 -6.51 -5.93 49.88
C VAL A 153 -6.03 -4.86 48.91
N GLN A 154 -5.76 -5.26 47.69
CA GLN A 154 -5.36 -4.35 46.64
C GLN A 154 -6.00 -4.83 45.31
N ALA A 155 -6.41 -3.90 44.43
CA ALA A 155 -6.87 -4.25 43.12
C ALA A 155 -5.77 -5.00 42.32
N PRO A 156 -6.10 -5.99 41.50
CA PRO A 156 -5.12 -6.69 40.67
C PRO A 156 -4.39 -5.71 39.74
N ALA A 157 -3.13 -6.01 39.39
CA ALA A 157 -2.42 -5.22 38.41
C ALA A 157 -3.05 -5.44 37.03
N PRO A 158 -3.18 -4.40 36.19
CA PRO A 158 -3.59 -4.59 34.80
C PRO A 158 -2.55 -5.45 34.08
N ALA A 159 -3.02 -6.38 33.25
CA ALA A 159 -2.16 -7.16 32.38
C ALA A 159 -1.40 -6.24 31.40
N ARG A 160 -0.21 -6.62 31.01
CA ARG A 160 0.66 -5.86 30.09
C ARG A 160 1.28 -6.78 29.07
N LEU A 161 1.48 -6.31 27.84
CA LEU A 161 2.21 -7.05 26.80
C LEU A 161 3.63 -7.44 27.28
N ILE A 162 4.28 -6.52 27.98
CA ILE A 162 5.63 -6.70 28.53
C ILE A 162 5.56 -6.48 30.03
N GLU A 163 5.62 -7.56 30.77
CA GLU A 163 5.60 -7.48 32.24
C GLU A 163 6.83 -6.72 32.76
N GLY A 164 6.61 -5.76 33.64
CA GLY A 164 7.67 -4.86 34.11
C GLY A 164 8.22 -3.90 33.04
N GLY A 165 7.72 -3.98 31.82
CA GLY A 165 8.14 -3.10 30.73
C GLY A 165 7.51 -1.70 30.79
N ILE A 166 8.12 -0.77 30.08
CA ILE A 166 7.70 0.63 30.04
C ILE A 166 6.63 0.95 28.96
N PRO A 167 6.51 0.20 27.82
CA PRO A 167 5.57 0.58 26.79
C PRO A 167 4.14 0.17 27.15
N THR A 168 3.17 0.95 26.69
CA THR A 168 1.79 0.52 26.55
C THR A 168 1.62 -0.23 25.24
N GLU A 169 0.50 -0.95 25.07
CA GLU A 169 0.13 -1.62 23.83
C GLU A 169 0.03 -0.64 22.65
N ALA A 170 -0.45 0.57 22.90
CA ALA A 170 -0.50 1.65 21.91
C ALA A 170 0.90 2.12 21.47
N THR A 171 1.86 2.20 22.40
CA THR A 171 3.26 2.55 22.08
C THR A 171 3.90 1.45 21.23
N VAL A 172 3.64 0.18 21.56
CA VAL A 172 4.13 -0.95 20.75
C VAL A 172 3.51 -0.92 19.36
N ALA A 173 2.18 -0.72 19.26
CA ALA A 173 1.50 -0.58 17.97
C ALA A 173 2.10 0.54 17.11
N HIS A 174 2.44 1.69 17.73
CA HIS A 174 3.12 2.79 17.04
C HIS A 174 4.47 2.36 16.46
N VAL A 175 5.30 1.63 17.22
CA VAL A 175 6.58 1.09 16.73
C VAL A 175 6.37 0.12 15.55
N LEU A 176 5.34 -0.73 15.62
CA LEU A 176 5.02 -1.68 14.56
C LEU A 176 4.58 -0.96 13.27
N VAL A 177 3.67 0.00 13.38
CA VAL A 177 3.16 0.77 12.24
C VAL A 177 4.28 1.58 11.61
N ALA A 178 5.03 2.35 12.38
CA ALA A 178 6.17 3.10 11.90
C ALA A 178 7.19 2.22 11.15
N LYS A 179 7.41 0.96 11.60
CA LYS A 179 8.34 0.04 10.94
C LYS A 179 7.75 -0.61 9.67
N TYR A 180 6.51 -1.09 9.71
CA TYR A 180 5.97 -1.97 8.67
C TYR A 180 4.98 -1.28 7.73
N ALA A 181 4.34 -0.17 8.15
CA ALA A 181 3.48 0.65 7.31
C ALA A 181 4.20 1.87 6.73
N ASP A 182 5.05 2.53 7.55
CA ASP A 182 5.76 3.76 7.17
C ASP A 182 7.23 3.51 6.80
N HIS A 183 7.64 2.24 6.84
CA HIS A 183 8.98 1.78 6.44
C HIS A 183 10.16 2.42 7.20
N LEU A 184 9.94 2.87 8.46
CA LEU A 184 10.96 3.45 9.32
C LEU A 184 11.74 2.38 10.08
N PRO A 185 13.03 2.15 9.79
CA PRO A 185 13.88 1.24 10.56
C PRO A 185 13.95 1.64 12.03
N LEU A 186 14.09 0.66 12.93
CA LEU A 186 14.11 0.90 14.38
C LEU A 186 15.16 1.93 14.83
N TYR A 187 16.34 1.95 14.17
CA TYR A 187 17.39 2.93 14.50
C TYR A 187 16.97 4.38 14.22
N ARG A 188 16.14 4.62 13.17
CA ARG A 188 15.57 5.95 12.89
C ARG A 188 14.50 6.32 13.90
N GLN A 189 13.67 5.36 14.31
CA GLN A 189 12.66 5.57 15.34
C GLN A 189 13.29 6.01 16.67
N VAL A 190 14.39 5.35 17.10
CA VAL A 190 15.17 5.74 18.28
C VAL A 190 15.63 7.20 18.19
N GLN A 191 16.12 7.63 17.03
CA GLN A 191 16.53 9.01 16.82
C GLN A 191 15.37 10.00 16.87
N ILE A 192 14.18 9.60 16.35
CA ILE A 192 12.97 10.41 16.41
C ILE A 192 12.51 10.57 17.86
N TYR A 193 12.51 9.50 18.65
CA TYR A 193 12.09 9.52 20.06
C TYR A 193 13.08 10.31 20.94
N ALA A 194 14.37 10.21 20.66
CA ALA A 194 15.39 10.98 21.38
C ALA A 194 15.18 12.51 21.25
N ARG A 195 14.63 13.00 20.13
CA ARG A 195 14.28 14.42 19.97
C ARG A 195 13.16 14.89 20.92
N GLN A 196 12.37 13.94 21.43
CA GLN A 196 11.34 14.19 22.45
C GLN A 196 11.83 13.86 23.87
N GLY A 197 13.13 13.64 24.05
CA GLY A 197 13.72 13.30 25.35
C GLY A 197 13.54 11.83 25.75
N VAL A 198 12.98 10.98 24.88
CA VAL A 198 12.78 9.54 25.16
C VAL A 198 13.95 8.75 24.58
N ASN A 199 14.90 8.41 25.44
CA ASN A 199 16.09 7.66 25.05
C ASN A 199 15.84 6.15 25.21
N LEU A 200 15.76 5.44 24.08
CA LEU A 200 15.56 4.00 24.01
C LEU A 200 16.65 3.36 23.14
N ASP A 201 17.04 2.16 23.50
CA ASP A 201 17.95 1.37 22.65
C ASP A 201 17.18 0.70 21.51
N ARG A 202 17.85 0.55 20.36
CA ARG A 202 17.31 -0.19 19.22
C ARG A 202 16.91 -1.63 19.59
N SER A 203 17.68 -2.29 20.46
CA SER A 203 17.42 -3.64 20.97
C SER A 203 16.11 -3.70 21.76
N THR A 204 15.79 -2.66 22.54
CA THR A 204 14.51 -2.55 23.26
C THR A 204 13.32 -2.53 22.29
N LEU A 205 13.39 -1.72 21.23
CA LEU A 205 12.35 -1.70 20.20
C LEU A 205 12.26 -3.05 19.45
N ALA A 206 13.39 -3.71 19.21
CA ALA A 206 13.40 -5.03 18.59
C ALA A 206 12.74 -6.11 19.48
N ASP A 207 12.97 -6.05 20.77
CA ASP A 207 12.29 -6.92 21.76
C ASP A 207 10.78 -6.72 21.75
N TRP A 208 10.31 -5.45 21.72
CA TRP A 208 8.88 -5.14 21.61
C TRP A 208 8.25 -5.71 20.34
N VAL A 209 8.93 -5.56 19.19
CA VAL A 209 8.48 -6.12 17.91
C VAL A 209 8.37 -7.65 17.99
N GLY A 210 9.37 -8.33 18.56
CA GLY A 210 9.38 -9.79 18.70
C GLY A 210 8.23 -10.29 19.57
N LYS A 211 8.00 -9.66 20.74
CA LYS A 211 6.92 -10.04 21.66
C LYS A 211 5.53 -9.78 21.05
N ALA A 212 5.35 -8.65 20.38
CA ALA A 212 4.10 -8.36 19.69
C ALA A 212 3.85 -9.35 18.53
N ALA A 213 4.86 -9.68 17.74
CA ALA A 213 4.73 -10.65 16.67
C ALA A 213 4.34 -12.03 17.18
N PHE A 214 4.95 -12.47 18.30
CA PHE A 214 4.57 -13.73 18.96
C PHE A 214 3.09 -13.74 19.35
N LEU A 215 2.61 -12.66 19.97
CA LEU A 215 1.23 -12.52 20.43
C LEU A 215 0.23 -12.47 19.26
N LEU A 216 0.61 -11.86 18.13
CA LEU A 216 -0.22 -11.69 16.94
C LEU A 216 -0.22 -12.91 15.99
N ARG A 217 0.68 -13.90 16.19
CA ARG A 217 0.74 -15.12 15.35
C ARG A 217 -0.60 -15.86 15.22
N PRO A 218 -1.37 -16.09 16.30
CA PRO A 218 -2.67 -16.77 16.17
C PRO A 218 -3.65 -16.01 15.28
N VAL A 219 -3.69 -14.67 15.37
CA VAL A 219 -4.54 -13.83 14.52
C VAL A 219 -4.09 -13.91 13.05
N HIS A 220 -2.78 -13.86 12.80
CA HIS A 220 -2.22 -14.04 11.46
C HIS A 220 -2.53 -15.43 10.89
N ALA A 221 -2.38 -16.49 11.67
CA ALA A 221 -2.73 -17.84 11.26
C ALA A 221 -4.21 -17.95 10.89
N ARG A 222 -5.08 -17.35 11.71
CA ARG A 222 -6.52 -17.33 11.45
C ARG A 222 -6.89 -16.52 10.21
N LEU A 223 -6.23 -15.37 10.01
CA LEU A 223 -6.36 -14.58 8.78
C LEU A 223 -6.06 -15.45 7.55
N PHE A 224 -4.95 -16.17 7.56
CA PHE A 224 -4.56 -17.02 6.45
C PHE A 224 -5.52 -18.20 6.24
N GLU A 225 -6.04 -18.82 7.30
CA GLU A 225 -7.08 -19.85 7.20
C GLU A 225 -8.35 -19.33 6.54
N ARG A 226 -8.79 -18.12 6.91
CA ARG A 226 -9.95 -17.48 6.29
C ARG A 226 -9.73 -17.16 4.81
N LEU A 227 -8.52 -16.76 4.44
CA LEU A 227 -8.17 -16.59 3.03
C LEU A 227 -8.17 -17.91 2.28
N LYS A 228 -7.59 -18.98 2.84
CA LYS A 228 -7.58 -20.32 2.23
C LYS A 228 -8.95 -20.95 2.05
N ALA A 229 -9.92 -20.53 2.83
CA ALA A 229 -11.30 -21.01 2.67
C ALA A 229 -12.02 -20.45 1.42
N SER A 230 -11.40 -19.53 0.68
CA SER A 230 -11.97 -18.94 -0.54
C SER A 230 -11.79 -19.88 -1.74
N ASP A 231 -12.71 -19.78 -2.71
CA ASP A 231 -12.61 -20.52 -3.98
C ASP A 231 -11.51 -19.98 -4.90
N LYS A 232 -11.03 -18.76 -4.65
CA LYS A 232 -10.01 -18.08 -5.47
C LYS A 232 -9.04 -17.30 -4.60
N LEU A 233 -7.74 -17.45 -4.89
CA LEU A 233 -6.66 -16.66 -4.32
C LEU A 233 -5.73 -16.13 -5.40
N PHE A 234 -5.09 -15.02 -5.11
CA PHE A 234 -3.90 -14.56 -5.81
C PHE A 234 -2.67 -14.99 -5.03
N ALA A 235 -1.62 -15.40 -5.71
CA ALA A 235 -0.35 -15.71 -5.08
C ALA A 235 0.82 -15.16 -5.89
N ASP A 236 1.82 -14.67 -5.17
CA ASP A 236 3.08 -14.20 -5.71
C ASP A 236 4.14 -14.26 -4.62
N GLU A 237 5.41 -14.20 -4.95
CA GLU A 237 6.50 -14.19 -3.98
C GLU A 237 7.53 -13.11 -4.30
N THR A 238 8.18 -12.63 -3.25
CA THR A 238 9.26 -11.66 -3.37
C THR A 238 10.43 -12.02 -2.46
N THR A 239 11.63 -11.65 -2.88
CA THR A 239 12.83 -11.91 -2.09
C THR A 239 12.80 -11.13 -0.77
N ALA A 240 13.21 -11.78 0.32
CA ALA A 240 13.44 -11.18 1.61
C ALA A 240 14.90 -11.45 2.02
N PRO A 241 15.84 -10.51 1.83
CA PRO A 241 17.21 -10.69 2.29
C PRO A 241 17.23 -10.88 3.81
N VAL A 242 17.97 -11.87 4.28
CA VAL A 242 18.10 -12.19 5.70
C VAL A 242 19.57 -12.29 6.06
N LEU A 243 19.97 -11.69 7.17
CA LEU A 243 21.35 -11.79 7.64
C LEU A 243 21.70 -13.25 7.95
N ASP A 244 22.86 -13.69 7.44
CA ASP A 244 23.40 -15.02 7.68
C ASP A 244 24.62 -14.89 8.61
N PRO A 245 24.41 -15.04 9.94
CA PRO A 245 25.48 -14.85 10.91
C PRO A 245 26.67 -15.79 10.65
N GLY A 246 27.88 -15.25 10.76
CA GLY A 246 29.12 -16.01 10.53
C GLY A 246 29.59 -16.03 9.07
N ARG A 247 28.77 -15.63 8.10
CA ARG A 247 29.18 -15.60 6.68
C ARG A 247 29.47 -14.22 6.13
N GLY A 248 29.20 -13.13 6.90
CA GLY A 248 29.41 -11.74 6.47
C GLY A 248 28.54 -11.31 5.28
N ARG A 249 27.47 -12.04 4.97
CA ARG A 249 26.56 -11.77 3.86
C ARG A 249 25.11 -12.10 4.23
N THR A 250 24.16 -11.64 3.42
CA THR A 250 22.77 -12.06 3.53
C THR A 250 22.52 -13.34 2.72
N LYS A 251 21.60 -14.18 3.19
CA LYS A 251 20.94 -15.22 2.41
C LYS A 251 19.61 -14.69 1.84
N THR A 252 19.13 -15.32 0.79
CA THR A 252 17.88 -14.91 0.14
C THR A 252 16.73 -15.79 0.66
N GLY A 253 15.99 -15.27 1.64
CA GLY A 253 14.68 -15.80 1.99
C GLY A 253 13.60 -15.27 1.04
N GLN A 254 12.37 -15.70 1.24
CA GLN A 254 11.20 -15.33 0.44
C GLN A 254 10.02 -14.94 1.34
N LEU A 255 9.23 -13.99 0.89
CA LEU A 255 7.90 -13.73 1.42
C LEU A 255 6.90 -14.11 0.32
N PHE A 256 6.10 -15.14 0.61
CA PHE A 256 4.98 -15.54 -0.22
C PHE A 256 3.76 -14.74 0.20
N ALA A 257 3.11 -14.06 -0.75
CA ALA A 257 1.89 -13.29 -0.53
C ALA A 257 0.69 -14.08 -1.07
N TYR A 258 -0.33 -14.23 -0.26
CA TYR A 258 -1.62 -14.82 -0.64
C TYR A 258 -2.70 -13.79 -0.39
N ALA A 259 -3.40 -13.38 -1.45
CA ALA A 259 -4.38 -12.29 -1.37
C ALA A 259 -5.75 -12.71 -1.90
N ARG A 260 -6.80 -12.14 -1.30
CA ARG A 260 -8.18 -12.19 -1.76
C ARG A 260 -8.68 -10.77 -1.99
N ASP A 261 -9.32 -10.55 -3.11
CA ASP A 261 -10.09 -9.33 -3.37
C ASP A 261 -11.25 -9.69 -4.33
N ASP A 262 -12.43 -9.73 -3.78
CA ASP A 262 -13.65 -10.12 -4.50
C ASP A 262 -14.51 -8.92 -4.91
N ARG A 263 -14.09 -7.70 -4.52
CA ARG A 263 -14.79 -6.45 -4.87
C ARG A 263 -14.98 -6.21 -6.38
N PRO A 264 -14.03 -6.61 -7.26
CA PRO A 264 -14.20 -6.38 -8.70
C PRO A 264 -15.38 -7.11 -9.34
N TRP A 265 -15.90 -8.17 -8.71
CA TRP A 265 -17.05 -8.93 -9.19
C TRP A 265 -18.24 -8.95 -8.21
N GLY A 266 -18.22 -8.02 -7.21
CA GLY A 266 -19.31 -7.87 -6.25
C GLY A 266 -19.38 -8.97 -5.20
N GLY A 267 -18.30 -9.71 -4.97
CA GLY A 267 -18.25 -10.72 -3.90
C GLY A 267 -18.31 -10.10 -2.51
N SER A 268 -18.91 -10.81 -1.57
CA SER A 268 -19.15 -10.34 -0.21
C SER A 268 -17.97 -10.53 0.74
N ASP A 269 -17.01 -11.37 0.36
CA ASP A 269 -15.87 -11.68 1.22
C ASP A 269 -14.92 -10.48 1.33
N PRO A 270 -14.49 -10.11 2.55
CA PRO A 270 -13.61 -8.97 2.75
C PRO A 270 -12.25 -9.19 2.09
N PRO A 271 -11.64 -8.15 1.51
CA PRO A 271 -10.30 -8.24 0.96
C PRO A 271 -9.27 -8.46 2.07
N GLY A 272 -8.21 -9.18 1.75
CA GLY A 272 -7.12 -9.40 2.69
C GLY A 272 -5.89 -9.98 2.04
N VAL A 273 -4.76 -9.88 2.74
CA VAL A 273 -3.48 -10.46 2.33
C VAL A 273 -2.76 -11.07 3.53
N ALA A 274 -2.20 -12.26 3.33
CA ALA A 274 -1.31 -12.90 4.28
C ALA A 274 0.05 -13.14 3.61
N TYR A 275 1.12 -12.73 4.30
CA TYR A 275 2.48 -13.07 3.92
C TYR A 275 2.98 -14.23 4.77
N LEU A 276 3.72 -15.13 4.14
CA LEU A 276 4.39 -16.25 4.81
C LEU A 276 5.88 -16.22 4.45
N TYR A 277 6.71 -16.21 5.47
CA TYR A 277 8.15 -16.28 5.28
C TYR A 277 8.60 -17.72 4.99
N ALA A 278 9.54 -17.86 4.06
CA ALA A 278 10.25 -19.11 3.82
C ALA A 278 11.74 -18.84 3.59
N PRO A 279 12.63 -19.78 4.03
CA PRO A 279 14.07 -19.60 3.88
C PRO A 279 14.55 -19.74 2.43
N ASP A 280 13.72 -20.26 1.54
CA ASP A 280 14.02 -20.48 0.12
C ASP A 280 12.75 -20.37 -0.76
N ARG A 281 12.95 -20.48 -2.10
CA ARG A 281 11.89 -20.43 -3.12
C ARG A 281 11.56 -21.82 -3.68
N LYS A 282 11.68 -22.88 -2.90
CA LYS A 282 11.37 -24.23 -3.39
C LYS A 282 9.87 -24.47 -3.50
N ALA A 283 9.48 -25.43 -4.35
CA ALA A 283 8.07 -25.78 -4.57
C ALA A 283 7.37 -26.33 -3.31
N GLU A 284 8.12 -26.93 -2.38
CA GLU A 284 7.62 -27.42 -1.11
C GLU A 284 6.99 -26.32 -0.25
N GLN A 285 7.43 -25.06 -0.40
CA GLN A 285 6.91 -23.95 0.38
C GLN A 285 5.44 -23.67 0.03
N PRO A 286 5.07 -23.34 -1.22
CA PRO A 286 3.66 -23.12 -1.54
C PRO A 286 2.80 -24.39 -1.37
N ILE A 287 3.36 -25.60 -1.53
CA ILE A 287 2.63 -26.85 -1.27
C ILE A 287 2.25 -26.94 0.22
N ARG A 288 3.16 -26.63 1.12
CA ARG A 288 2.91 -26.60 2.57
C ARG A 288 1.93 -25.49 2.94
N HIS A 289 2.12 -24.28 2.42
CA HIS A 289 1.27 -23.14 2.73
C HIS A 289 -0.18 -23.39 2.33
N LEU A 290 -0.38 -23.89 1.11
CA LEU A 290 -1.71 -24.10 0.52
C LEU A 290 -2.25 -25.52 0.74
N GLN A 291 -1.74 -26.23 1.71
CA GLN A 291 -2.30 -27.54 2.09
C GLN A 291 -3.79 -27.36 2.45
N GLY A 292 -4.65 -28.17 1.82
CA GLY A 292 -6.11 -28.11 1.99
C GLY A 292 -6.82 -27.05 1.16
N PHE A 293 -6.10 -26.16 0.45
CA PHE A 293 -6.73 -25.27 -0.51
C PHE A 293 -7.15 -26.02 -1.77
N ALA A 294 -8.39 -25.81 -2.19
CA ALA A 294 -8.94 -26.30 -3.44
C ALA A 294 -9.67 -25.13 -4.13
N GLY A 295 -9.25 -24.80 -5.35
CA GLY A 295 -9.84 -23.66 -6.06
C GLY A 295 -8.93 -23.08 -7.14
N THR A 296 -9.20 -21.85 -7.54
CA THR A 296 -8.39 -21.15 -8.53
C THR A 296 -7.30 -20.32 -7.88
N LEU A 297 -6.04 -20.57 -8.26
CA LEU A 297 -4.88 -19.78 -7.85
C LEU A 297 -4.39 -18.92 -9.01
N GLN A 298 -4.48 -17.60 -8.89
CA GLN A 298 -3.95 -16.65 -9.87
C GLN A 298 -2.51 -16.30 -9.56
N VAL A 299 -1.61 -16.54 -10.52
CA VAL A 299 -0.16 -16.46 -10.35
C VAL A 299 0.54 -15.88 -11.58
N ASP A 300 1.81 -15.49 -11.43
CA ASP A 300 2.67 -15.01 -12.52
C ASP A 300 3.21 -16.13 -13.43
N GLY A 301 3.23 -17.36 -12.96
CA GLY A 301 3.75 -18.53 -13.67
C GLY A 301 5.03 -19.11 -13.10
N TYR A 302 5.34 -18.86 -11.83
CA TYR A 302 6.39 -19.55 -11.10
C TYR A 302 6.18 -21.08 -11.10
N ALA A 303 7.27 -21.84 -11.38
CA ALA A 303 7.19 -23.29 -11.55
C ALA A 303 6.70 -24.05 -10.29
N GLY A 304 6.95 -23.51 -9.10
CA GLY A 304 6.49 -24.11 -7.85
C GLY A 304 4.98 -24.25 -7.75
N TYR A 305 4.22 -23.33 -8.35
CA TYR A 305 2.74 -23.42 -8.37
C TYR A 305 2.23 -24.49 -9.35
N LYS A 306 2.99 -24.83 -10.39
CA LYS A 306 2.65 -25.96 -11.28
C LYS A 306 2.71 -27.28 -10.53
N VAL A 307 3.78 -27.50 -9.76
CA VAL A 307 3.93 -28.70 -8.92
C VAL A 307 2.81 -28.79 -7.89
N LEU A 308 2.39 -27.67 -7.30
CA LEU A 308 1.23 -27.58 -6.42
C LEU A 308 -0.05 -28.04 -7.13
N ALA A 309 -0.31 -27.51 -8.34
CA ALA A 309 -1.52 -27.83 -9.11
C ALA A 309 -1.55 -29.31 -9.56
N GLU A 310 -0.41 -29.91 -9.84
CA GLU A 310 -0.30 -31.35 -10.18
C GLU A 310 -0.60 -32.26 -8.98
N ARG A 311 -0.37 -31.80 -7.76
CA ARG A 311 -0.56 -32.57 -6.53
C ARG A 311 -1.90 -32.35 -5.84
N ASN A 312 -2.49 -31.19 -6.01
CA ASN A 312 -3.70 -30.75 -5.32
C ASN A 312 -4.80 -30.38 -6.32
N ALA A 313 -6.05 -30.32 -5.88
CA ALA A 313 -7.18 -29.87 -6.68
C ALA A 313 -7.15 -28.33 -6.90
N VAL A 314 -6.02 -27.80 -7.35
CA VAL A 314 -5.79 -26.37 -7.61
C VAL A 314 -5.74 -26.11 -9.10
N SER A 315 -6.55 -25.17 -9.55
CA SER A 315 -6.56 -24.69 -10.93
C SER A 315 -5.73 -23.40 -11.05
N LEU A 316 -4.74 -23.38 -11.94
CA LEU A 316 -3.93 -22.17 -12.15
C LEU A 316 -4.60 -21.23 -13.16
N ALA A 317 -4.69 -19.95 -12.81
CA ALA A 317 -4.95 -18.86 -13.74
C ALA A 317 -3.71 -17.97 -13.84
N PHE A 318 -3.36 -17.56 -15.08
CA PHE A 318 -2.15 -16.78 -15.32
C PHE A 318 -2.46 -15.33 -15.65
N CYS A 319 -1.48 -14.46 -15.40
CA CYS A 319 -1.58 -13.02 -15.52
C CYS A 319 -1.27 -12.53 -16.95
N TRP A 320 -2.24 -11.87 -17.59
CA TRP A 320 -2.02 -11.23 -18.89
C TRP A 320 -1.06 -10.04 -18.81
N SER A 321 -0.93 -9.37 -17.66
CA SER A 321 0.02 -8.28 -17.49
C SER A 321 1.47 -8.76 -17.73
N HIS A 322 1.83 -9.95 -17.22
CA HIS A 322 3.13 -10.55 -17.44
C HIS A 322 3.37 -10.95 -18.90
N ALA A 323 2.36 -11.52 -19.56
CA ALA A 323 2.45 -11.82 -20.99
C ALA A 323 2.59 -10.53 -21.82
N ARG A 324 1.79 -9.49 -21.51
CA ARG A 324 1.83 -8.16 -22.13
C ARG A 324 3.20 -7.49 -21.98
N ARG A 325 3.81 -7.56 -20.78
CA ARG A 325 5.12 -6.95 -20.48
C ARG A 325 6.20 -7.43 -21.47
N LYS A 326 6.25 -8.73 -21.79
CA LYS A 326 7.23 -9.27 -22.72
C LYS A 326 7.11 -8.67 -24.13
N PHE A 327 5.90 -8.45 -24.63
CA PHE A 327 5.67 -7.75 -25.91
C PHE A 327 5.97 -6.26 -25.81
N TYR A 328 5.66 -5.64 -24.67
CA TYR A 328 5.90 -4.22 -24.44
C TYR A 328 7.40 -3.87 -24.45
N GLU A 329 8.22 -4.66 -23.79
CA GLU A 329 9.67 -4.49 -23.76
C GLU A 329 10.28 -4.57 -25.19
N LEU A 330 9.73 -5.42 -26.04
CA LEU A 330 10.12 -5.50 -27.45
C LEU A 330 9.72 -4.26 -28.25
N ALA A 331 8.50 -3.77 -28.05
CA ALA A 331 8.01 -2.58 -28.75
C ALA A 331 8.75 -1.31 -28.30
N GLN A 332 9.26 -1.25 -27.07
CA GLN A 332 10.08 -0.15 -26.58
C GLN A 332 11.52 -0.19 -27.10
N SER A 333 12.04 -1.35 -27.46
CA SER A 333 13.43 -1.49 -27.90
C SER A 333 13.66 -1.15 -29.38
N GLY A 334 12.61 -0.91 -30.16
CA GLY A 334 12.68 -0.56 -31.59
C GLY A 334 11.44 -0.98 -32.38
N PRO A 335 11.42 -0.88 -33.71
CA PRO A 335 10.31 -1.29 -34.53
C PRO A 335 10.01 -2.79 -34.37
N ALA A 336 8.82 -3.09 -33.81
CA ALA A 336 8.39 -4.47 -33.55
C ALA A 336 6.90 -4.66 -33.89
N PRO A 337 6.54 -4.72 -35.18
CA PRO A 337 5.15 -4.71 -35.65
C PRO A 337 4.32 -5.85 -35.05
N ILE A 338 4.86 -7.06 -34.95
CA ILE A 338 4.16 -8.22 -34.36
C ILE A 338 3.91 -7.98 -32.85
N ALA A 339 4.88 -7.44 -32.12
CA ALA A 339 4.70 -7.12 -30.69
C ALA A 339 3.66 -6.00 -30.49
N THR A 340 3.69 -4.97 -31.34
CA THR A 340 2.72 -3.87 -31.33
C THR A 340 1.30 -4.36 -31.61
N GLU A 341 1.12 -5.25 -32.58
CA GLU A 341 -0.19 -5.85 -32.88
C GLU A 341 -0.68 -6.74 -31.72
N ALA A 342 0.19 -7.55 -31.11
CA ALA A 342 -0.15 -8.32 -29.92
C ALA A 342 -0.61 -7.42 -28.78
N LEU A 343 0.08 -6.29 -28.54
CA LEU A 343 -0.30 -5.31 -27.53
C LEU A 343 -1.66 -4.67 -27.81
N ALA A 344 -1.97 -4.34 -29.06
CA ALA A 344 -3.27 -3.77 -29.43
C ALA A 344 -4.41 -4.76 -29.15
N ARG A 345 -4.25 -6.04 -29.52
CA ARG A 345 -5.23 -7.09 -29.25
C ARG A 345 -5.43 -7.34 -27.75
N ILE A 346 -4.34 -7.35 -26.95
CA ILE A 346 -4.40 -7.47 -25.51
C ILE A 346 -5.08 -6.23 -24.88
N ALA A 347 -4.80 -5.01 -25.39
CA ALA A 347 -5.43 -3.78 -24.90
C ALA A 347 -6.95 -3.82 -25.02
N THR A 348 -7.49 -4.42 -26.09
CA THR A 348 -8.94 -4.59 -26.27
C THR A 348 -9.55 -5.46 -25.17
N LEU A 349 -8.83 -6.51 -24.71
CA LEU A 349 -9.29 -7.32 -23.58
C LEU A 349 -9.38 -6.49 -22.30
N TYR A 350 -8.39 -5.63 -22.02
CA TYR A 350 -8.41 -4.75 -20.85
C TYR A 350 -9.52 -3.69 -20.91
N GLN A 351 -9.88 -3.19 -22.09
CA GLN A 351 -11.02 -2.31 -22.26
C GLN A 351 -12.33 -3.01 -21.88
N ILE A 352 -12.52 -4.25 -22.34
CA ILE A 352 -13.70 -5.04 -21.97
C ILE A 352 -13.75 -5.26 -20.45
N GLU A 353 -12.63 -5.59 -19.82
CA GLU A 353 -12.55 -5.76 -18.37
C GLU A 353 -12.87 -4.47 -17.59
N ALA A 354 -12.50 -3.31 -18.12
CA ALA A 354 -12.85 -2.02 -17.51
C ALA A 354 -14.36 -1.77 -17.54
N ASP A 355 -15.03 -2.12 -18.66
CA ASP A 355 -16.47 -1.95 -18.84
C ASP A 355 -17.29 -2.81 -17.86
N ILE A 356 -16.81 -4.02 -17.55
CA ILE A 356 -17.51 -5.01 -16.72
C ILE A 356 -17.05 -5.02 -15.26
N ARG A 357 -16.22 -4.09 -14.86
CA ARG A 357 -15.76 -3.98 -13.48
C ARG A 357 -16.92 -3.63 -12.55
N GLY A 358 -17.08 -4.38 -11.45
CA GLY A 358 -18.18 -4.22 -10.50
C GLY A 358 -19.45 -4.95 -10.87
N CYS A 359 -19.53 -5.56 -12.08
CA CYS A 359 -20.62 -6.48 -12.43
C CYS A 359 -20.48 -7.82 -11.70
N SER A 360 -21.57 -8.55 -11.54
CA SER A 360 -21.56 -9.89 -10.95
C SER A 360 -20.71 -10.88 -11.75
N ALA A 361 -20.27 -11.96 -11.12
CA ALA A 361 -19.47 -12.99 -11.77
C ALA A 361 -20.14 -13.56 -13.02
N GLU A 362 -21.47 -13.73 -13.01
CA GLU A 362 -22.23 -14.26 -14.15
C GLU A 362 -22.31 -13.24 -15.30
N GLU A 363 -22.56 -11.97 -15.01
CA GLU A 363 -22.57 -10.90 -16.01
C GLU A 363 -21.17 -10.75 -16.65
N ARG A 364 -20.11 -10.79 -15.85
CA ARG A 364 -18.72 -10.77 -16.36
C ARG A 364 -18.44 -11.97 -17.26
N ARG A 365 -18.83 -13.17 -16.84
CA ARG A 365 -18.69 -14.37 -17.66
C ARG A 365 -19.42 -14.22 -18.99
N THR A 366 -20.67 -13.79 -18.99
CA THR A 366 -21.49 -13.60 -20.19
C THR A 366 -20.85 -12.57 -21.15
N ALA A 367 -20.43 -11.41 -20.64
CA ALA A 367 -19.78 -10.39 -21.44
C ALA A 367 -18.44 -10.89 -22.03
N ARG A 368 -17.63 -11.62 -21.25
CA ARG A 368 -16.37 -12.23 -21.73
C ARG A 368 -16.58 -13.28 -22.79
N GLN A 369 -17.61 -14.10 -22.67
CA GLN A 369 -17.98 -15.08 -23.71
C GLN A 369 -18.36 -14.38 -25.01
N ALA A 370 -19.12 -13.28 -24.94
CA ALA A 370 -19.58 -12.56 -26.14
C ALA A 370 -18.46 -11.69 -26.76
N ARG A 371 -17.63 -11.03 -25.96
CA ARG A 371 -16.70 -9.97 -26.42
C ARG A 371 -15.24 -10.41 -26.40
N SER A 372 -14.77 -11.06 -25.34
CA SER A 372 -13.36 -11.41 -25.14
C SER A 372 -13.00 -12.75 -25.81
N ARG A 373 -13.90 -13.75 -25.78
CA ARG A 373 -13.64 -15.08 -26.38
C ARG A 373 -13.29 -15.03 -27.88
N PRO A 374 -13.99 -14.27 -28.74
CA PRO A 374 -13.60 -14.17 -30.16
C PRO A 374 -12.18 -13.61 -30.36
N ILE A 375 -11.79 -12.61 -29.54
CA ILE A 375 -10.45 -12.01 -29.60
C ILE A 375 -9.39 -13.04 -29.23
N VAL A 376 -9.60 -13.75 -28.13
CA VAL A 376 -8.68 -14.77 -27.61
C VAL A 376 -8.59 -15.96 -28.58
N ALA A 377 -9.71 -16.40 -29.14
CA ALA A 377 -9.76 -17.49 -30.13
C ALA A 377 -9.02 -17.14 -31.42
N ALA A 378 -9.02 -15.88 -31.85
CA ALA A 378 -8.25 -15.41 -33.02
C ALA A 378 -6.77 -15.16 -32.66
N LEU A 379 -6.44 -14.83 -31.42
CA LEU A 379 -5.08 -14.50 -31.00
C LEU A 379 -4.17 -15.74 -30.94
N GLU A 380 -4.67 -16.87 -30.49
CA GLU A 380 -3.87 -18.10 -30.35
C GLU A 380 -3.31 -18.60 -31.70
N PRO A 381 -4.13 -18.84 -32.77
CA PRO A 381 -3.62 -19.28 -34.05
C PRO A 381 -2.71 -18.22 -34.68
N TRP A 382 -3.02 -16.92 -34.50
CA TRP A 382 -2.17 -15.85 -34.99
C TRP A 382 -0.79 -15.88 -34.31
N LEU A 383 -0.69 -16.08 -32.98
CA LEU A 383 0.59 -16.23 -32.29
C LEU A 383 1.37 -17.46 -32.78
N LYS A 384 0.68 -18.58 -33.02
CA LYS A 384 1.31 -19.80 -33.57
C LYS A 384 1.87 -19.57 -34.98
N GLU A 385 1.12 -18.87 -35.84
CA GLU A 385 1.58 -18.47 -37.19
C GLU A 385 2.84 -17.60 -37.09
N LYS A 386 2.80 -16.53 -36.27
CA LYS A 386 3.93 -15.61 -36.10
C LYS A 386 5.15 -16.29 -35.51
N LEU A 387 4.97 -17.27 -34.64
CA LEU A 387 6.07 -18.08 -34.10
C LEU A 387 6.81 -18.86 -35.16
N GLY A 388 6.07 -19.35 -36.17
CA GLY A 388 6.66 -20.05 -37.36
C GLY A 388 7.49 -19.13 -38.25
N LEU A 389 7.19 -17.82 -38.25
CA LEU A 389 7.84 -16.85 -39.15
C LEU A 389 9.07 -16.17 -38.53
N VAL A 390 9.32 -16.32 -37.22
CA VAL A 390 10.42 -15.64 -36.54
C VAL A 390 11.51 -16.61 -36.08
N SER A 391 12.73 -16.11 -35.97
CA SER A 391 13.84 -16.91 -35.43
C SER A 391 13.51 -17.47 -34.05
N GLN A 392 13.67 -18.77 -33.88
CA GLN A 392 13.33 -19.47 -32.62
C GLN A 392 14.15 -19.02 -31.41
N LYS A 393 15.31 -18.40 -31.61
CA LYS A 393 16.18 -17.83 -30.58
C LYS A 393 15.88 -16.34 -30.28
N SER A 394 14.92 -15.74 -31.01
CA SER A 394 14.59 -14.33 -30.81
C SER A 394 13.81 -14.11 -29.51
N LYS A 395 13.95 -12.92 -28.93
CA LYS A 395 13.14 -12.50 -27.77
C LYS A 395 11.63 -12.48 -28.08
N LEU A 396 11.26 -12.23 -29.37
CA LEU A 396 9.87 -12.30 -29.81
C LEU A 396 9.33 -13.72 -29.74
N ALA A 397 10.10 -14.71 -30.24
CA ALA A 397 9.74 -16.12 -30.11
C ALA A 397 9.63 -16.55 -28.64
N GLU A 398 10.49 -16.04 -27.76
CA GLU A 398 10.39 -16.27 -26.30
C GLU A 398 9.10 -15.69 -25.73
N ALA A 399 8.72 -14.45 -26.07
CA ALA A 399 7.50 -13.82 -25.64
C ALA A 399 6.25 -14.59 -26.09
N ILE A 400 6.23 -15.04 -27.36
CA ILE A 400 5.13 -15.84 -27.91
C ILE A 400 5.04 -17.19 -27.19
N ARG A 401 6.15 -17.92 -27.04
CA ARG A 401 6.17 -19.21 -26.32
C ARG A 401 5.75 -19.05 -24.86
N TYR A 402 6.12 -17.95 -24.21
CA TYR A 402 5.67 -17.67 -22.84
C TYR A 402 4.14 -17.63 -22.76
N ALA A 403 3.47 -16.92 -23.67
CA ALA A 403 2.02 -16.85 -23.73
C ALA A 403 1.39 -18.22 -24.09
N LEU A 404 1.86 -18.88 -25.15
CA LEU A 404 1.31 -20.15 -25.63
C LEU A 404 1.46 -21.28 -24.61
N SER A 405 2.58 -21.36 -23.90
CA SER A 405 2.81 -22.38 -22.85
C SER A 405 1.94 -22.21 -21.62
N ARG A 406 1.28 -21.07 -21.48
CA ARG A 406 0.38 -20.71 -20.38
C ARG A 406 -1.06 -20.49 -20.83
N TRP A 407 -1.36 -20.82 -22.08
CA TRP A 407 -2.61 -20.44 -22.74
C TRP A 407 -3.85 -20.86 -21.98
N GLN A 408 -3.91 -22.11 -21.51
CA GLN A 408 -5.04 -22.63 -20.75
C GLN A 408 -5.30 -21.81 -19.48
N GLY A 409 -4.28 -21.41 -18.74
CA GLY A 409 -4.43 -20.59 -17.54
C GLY A 409 -4.71 -19.11 -17.86
N LEU A 410 -4.17 -18.59 -18.99
CA LEU A 410 -4.47 -17.23 -19.46
C LEU A 410 -5.92 -17.06 -19.93
N THR A 411 -6.55 -18.14 -20.40
CA THR A 411 -7.93 -18.11 -20.91
C THR A 411 -8.98 -18.44 -19.86
N ARG A 412 -8.59 -18.89 -18.67
CA ARG A 412 -9.52 -19.30 -17.59
C ARG A 412 -10.50 -18.21 -17.19
N PHE A 413 -10.11 -16.93 -17.24
CA PHE A 413 -10.98 -15.80 -16.90
C PHE A 413 -12.23 -15.73 -17.81
N LEU A 414 -12.18 -16.33 -19.02
CA LEU A 414 -13.32 -16.35 -19.93
C LEU A 414 -14.48 -17.20 -19.38
N ASP A 415 -14.17 -18.25 -18.64
CA ASP A 415 -15.13 -19.24 -18.18
C ASP A 415 -15.58 -19.04 -16.72
N ASP A 416 -14.80 -18.30 -15.93
CA ASP A 416 -15.13 -17.96 -14.55
C ASP A 416 -15.07 -16.44 -14.37
N GLY A 417 -16.23 -15.81 -14.14
CA GLY A 417 -16.35 -14.37 -13.95
C GLY A 417 -15.65 -13.84 -12.70
N ARG A 418 -15.31 -14.70 -11.74
CA ARG A 418 -14.57 -14.35 -10.53
C ARG A 418 -13.07 -14.18 -10.78
N VAL A 419 -12.53 -14.84 -11.81
CA VAL A 419 -11.12 -14.77 -12.17
C VAL A 419 -10.82 -13.44 -12.84
N GLU A 420 -9.76 -12.74 -12.40
CA GLU A 420 -9.31 -11.50 -13.01
C GLU A 420 -8.43 -11.77 -14.24
N ILE A 421 -8.32 -10.79 -15.14
CA ILE A 421 -7.43 -10.89 -16.30
C ILE A 421 -5.95 -10.83 -15.89
N ASP A 422 -5.65 -10.22 -14.74
CA ASP A 422 -4.29 -10.07 -14.21
C ASP A 422 -4.21 -10.31 -12.69
N SER A 423 -2.98 -10.34 -12.17
CA SER A 423 -2.67 -10.54 -10.75
C SER A 423 -2.30 -9.25 -10.04
N ASN A 424 -2.70 -8.09 -10.54
CA ASN A 424 -2.31 -6.79 -9.99
C ASN A 424 -2.70 -6.61 -8.50
N VAL A 425 -3.65 -7.38 -7.99
CA VAL A 425 -4.03 -7.39 -6.56
C VAL A 425 -2.83 -7.77 -5.70
N VAL A 426 -2.22 -8.92 -5.97
CA VAL A 426 -1.08 -9.41 -5.20
C VAL A 426 0.20 -8.65 -5.52
N GLU A 427 0.38 -8.17 -6.74
CA GLU A 427 1.52 -7.32 -7.10
C GLU A 427 1.51 -6.01 -6.30
N ARG A 428 0.35 -5.38 -6.11
CA ARG A 428 0.19 -4.22 -5.23
C ARG A 428 0.50 -4.55 -3.77
N ALA A 429 0.08 -5.72 -3.30
CA ALA A 429 0.38 -6.18 -1.95
C ALA A 429 1.90 -6.41 -1.72
N ILE A 430 2.66 -6.79 -2.74
CA ILE A 430 4.11 -6.98 -2.65
C ILE A 430 4.89 -5.64 -2.61
N ARG A 431 4.34 -4.55 -3.13
CA ARG A 431 5.04 -3.24 -3.17
C ARG A 431 5.50 -2.74 -1.81
N PRO A 432 4.70 -2.76 -0.72
CA PRO A 432 5.16 -2.35 0.61
C PRO A 432 6.36 -3.16 1.10
N ILE A 433 6.39 -4.45 0.79
CA ILE A 433 7.52 -5.33 1.11
C ILE A 433 8.79 -4.89 0.35
N ALA A 434 8.65 -4.57 -0.93
CA ALA A 434 9.75 -4.10 -1.76
C ALA A 434 10.28 -2.72 -1.30
N LEU A 435 9.40 -1.81 -0.88
CA LEU A 435 9.77 -0.51 -0.31
C LEU A 435 10.50 -0.67 1.03
N ASN A 436 9.99 -1.53 1.91
CA ASN A 436 10.64 -1.77 3.19
C ASN A 436 12.06 -2.30 3.03
N ARG A 437 12.34 -3.15 2.03
CA ARG A 437 13.71 -3.60 1.72
C ARG A 437 14.67 -2.48 1.37
N LYS A 438 14.20 -1.42 0.69
CA LYS A 438 15.04 -0.26 0.35
C LYS A 438 15.45 0.53 1.60
N ASN A 439 14.62 0.56 2.63
CA ASN A 439 14.89 1.28 3.88
C ASN A 439 15.58 0.43 4.94
N ALA A 440 15.16 -0.83 5.10
CA ALA A 440 15.64 -1.73 6.14
C ALA A 440 16.73 -2.72 5.66
N LEU A 441 16.96 -2.83 4.36
CA LEU A 441 17.96 -3.65 3.66
C LEU A 441 17.74 -5.17 3.83
N PHE A 442 17.63 -5.68 5.04
CA PHE A 442 17.48 -7.11 5.35
C PHE A 442 16.77 -7.33 6.69
N ALA A 443 16.22 -8.52 6.89
CA ALA A 443 15.80 -9.02 8.19
C ALA A 443 17.01 -9.58 8.96
N GLY A 444 17.08 -9.36 10.27
CA GLY A 444 18.20 -9.76 11.10
C GLY A 444 18.35 -11.29 11.28
N SER A 445 17.29 -12.05 11.04
CA SER A 445 17.24 -13.51 11.15
C SER A 445 16.00 -14.06 10.43
N ASP A 446 15.88 -15.39 10.31
CA ASP A 446 14.65 -16.05 9.83
C ASP A 446 13.44 -15.67 10.69
N GLY A 447 13.60 -15.64 12.03
CA GLY A 447 12.57 -15.15 12.94
C GLY A 447 12.17 -13.71 12.66
N GLY A 448 13.11 -12.83 12.29
CA GLY A 448 12.82 -11.47 11.83
C GLY A 448 12.01 -11.46 10.55
N GLY A 449 12.23 -12.39 9.62
CA GLY A 449 11.42 -12.60 8.42
C GLY A 449 9.99 -13.05 8.75
N GLU A 450 9.83 -13.96 9.73
CA GLU A 450 8.52 -14.39 10.24
C GLU A 450 7.76 -13.23 10.92
N HIS A 451 8.43 -12.44 11.77
CA HIS A 451 7.82 -11.27 12.40
C HIS A 451 7.33 -10.26 11.33
N TRP A 452 8.14 -10.08 10.29
CA TRP A 452 7.73 -9.23 9.16
C TRP A 452 6.47 -9.76 8.49
N ALA A 453 6.42 -11.05 8.18
CA ALA A 453 5.25 -11.68 7.58
C ALA A 453 3.99 -11.47 8.42
N VAL A 454 4.05 -11.76 9.72
CA VAL A 454 2.92 -11.63 10.65
C VAL A 454 2.39 -10.19 10.69
N ILE A 455 3.26 -9.23 10.95
CA ILE A 455 2.82 -7.84 11.19
C ILE A 455 2.39 -7.18 9.88
N ALA A 456 3.14 -7.38 8.79
CA ALA A 456 2.77 -6.82 7.49
C ALA A 456 1.43 -7.36 6.98
N SER A 457 1.08 -8.62 7.24
CA SER A 457 -0.22 -9.20 6.87
C SER A 457 -1.38 -8.44 7.51
N LEU A 458 -1.29 -8.17 8.79
CA LEU A 458 -2.33 -7.45 9.53
C LEU A 458 -2.39 -5.98 9.08
N VAL A 459 -1.25 -5.31 8.96
CA VAL A 459 -1.15 -3.92 8.49
C VAL A 459 -1.75 -3.75 7.10
N GLU A 460 -1.35 -4.57 6.14
CA GLU A 460 -1.82 -4.45 4.75
C GLU A 460 -3.29 -4.86 4.61
N THR A 461 -3.76 -5.83 5.39
CA THR A 461 -5.18 -6.18 5.43
C THR A 461 -6.02 -5.03 6.02
N CYS A 462 -5.54 -4.34 7.06
CA CYS A 462 -6.18 -3.13 7.58
C CYS A 462 -6.33 -2.06 6.49
N LYS A 463 -5.26 -1.80 5.72
CA LYS A 463 -5.31 -0.84 4.60
C LYS A 463 -6.33 -1.25 3.52
N LEU A 464 -6.42 -2.54 3.19
CA LEU A 464 -7.39 -3.05 2.21
C LEU A 464 -8.85 -2.91 2.68
N THR A 465 -9.07 -2.92 3.98
CA THR A 465 -10.40 -2.79 4.63
C THR A 465 -10.68 -1.38 5.16
N ALA A 466 -9.82 -0.40 4.83
CA ALA A 466 -9.92 0.99 5.29
C ALA A 466 -9.93 1.15 6.82
N ILE A 467 -9.23 0.28 7.54
CA ILE A 467 -9.03 0.33 8.99
C ILE A 467 -7.68 0.99 9.28
N ASP A 468 -7.63 1.87 10.27
CA ASP A 468 -6.36 2.41 10.77
C ASP A 468 -5.51 1.32 11.45
N PRO A 469 -4.32 0.98 10.91
CA PRO A 469 -3.50 -0.08 11.47
C PRO A 469 -3.04 0.20 12.91
N GLN A 470 -2.85 1.45 13.30
CA GLN A 470 -2.38 1.78 14.64
C GLN A 470 -3.48 1.56 15.69
N ALA A 471 -4.67 2.04 15.42
CA ALA A 471 -5.82 1.83 16.30
C ALA A 471 -6.13 0.33 16.41
N TYR A 472 -6.13 -0.38 15.30
CA TYR A 472 -6.35 -1.83 15.24
C TYR A 472 -5.33 -2.61 16.05
N LEU A 473 -4.03 -2.42 15.80
CA LEU A 473 -2.98 -3.18 16.49
C LEU A 473 -2.96 -2.87 17.99
N GLY A 474 -3.18 -1.60 18.38
CA GLY A 474 -3.25 -1.21 19.79
C GLY A 474 -4.39 -1.91 20.53
N ASP A 475 -5.59 -1.94 19.95
CA ASP A 475 -6.76 -2.61 20.52
C ASP A 475 -6.59 -4.14 20.56
N VAL A 476 -6.19 -4.75 19.43
CA VAL A 476 -6.02 -6.20 19.35
C VAL A 476 -4.98 -6.71 20.34
N ILE A 477 -3.84 -6.05 20.45
CA ILE A 477 -2.81 -6.41 21.44
C ILE A 477 -3.38 -6.27 22.85
N ALA A 478 -4.07 -5.17 23.16
CA ALA A 478 -4.67 -4.96 24.48
C ALA A 478 -5.73 -6.03 24.81
N ARG A 479 -6.60 -6.38 23.88
CA ARG A 479 -7.61 -7.44 24.05
C ARG A 479 -6.98 -8.81 24.30
N ILE A 480 -5.95 -9.19 23.54
CA ILE A 480 -5.26 -10.48 23.74
C ILE A 480 -4.58 -10.50 25.11
N VAL A 481 -3.90 -9.41 25.49
CA VAL A 481 -3.25 -9.27 26.80
C VAL A 481 -4.27 -9.35 27.95
N ALA A 482 -5.47 -8.81 27.77
CA ALA A 482 -6.57 -8.92 28.71
C ALA A 482 -7.25 -10.30 28.76
N GLY A 483 -6.78 -11.28 27.97
CA GLY A 483 -7.28 -12.65 27.98
C GLY A 483 -8.42 -12.93 27.00
N HIS A 484 -8.42 -12.29 25.82
CA HIS A 484 -9.41 -12.57 24.77
C HIS A 484 -9.45 -14.07 24.43
N PRO A 485 -10.63 -14.72 24.43
CA PRO A 485 -10.72 -16.16 24.21
C PRO A 485 -10.25 -16.58 22.82
N GLN A 486 -9.43 -17.63 22.74
CA GLN A 486 -8.99 -18.20 21.46
C GLN A 486 -10.16 -18.68 20.57
N SER A 487 -11.26 -19.11 21.18
CA SER A 487 -12.47 -19.50 20.44
C SER A 487 -13.15 -18.35 19.70
N GLN A 488 -12.84 -17.10 20.07
CA GLN A 488 -13.38 -15.87 19.48
C GLN A 488 -12.32 -15.11 18.66
N ILE A 489 -11.28 -15.79 18.18
CA ILE A 489 -10.16 -15.16 17.45
C ILE A 489 -10.61 -14.46 16.17
N ASP A 490 -11.74 -14.84 15.59
CA ASP A 490 -12.32 -14.18 14.42
C ASP A 490 -12.70 -12.72 14.68
N ASP A 491 -13.04 -12.36 15.93
CA ASP A 491 -13.36 -10.99 16.35
C ASP A 491 -12.14 -10.07 16.32
N LEU A 492 -10.94 -10.66 16.22
CA LEU A 492 -9.68 -9.94 16.12
C LEU A 492 -9.19 -9.74 14.67
N LEU A 493 -9.91 -10.27 13.68
CA LEU A 493 -9.52 -10.07 12.28
C LEU A 493 -9.79 -8.62 11.84
N PRO A 494 -8.95 -8.04 10.95
CA PRO A 494 -9.10 -6.64 10.56
C PRO A 494 -10.51 -6.26 10.10
N TRP A 495 -11.16 -7.08 9.32
CA TRP A 495 -12.53 -6.80 8.82
C TRP A 495 -13.64 -6.96 9.88
N ALA A 496 -13.36 -7.60 11.02
CA ALA A 496 -14.28 -7.69 12.15
C ALA A 496 -14.09 -6.54 13.15
N TYR A 497 -13.03 -5.74 12.98
CA TYR A 497 -12.69 -4.65 13.87
C TYR A 497 -13.68 -3.49 13.75
N ALA A 498 -14.34 -3.18 14.87
CA ALA A 498 -15.16 -1.98 15.01
C ALA A 498 -14.36 -0.94 15.83
N PRO A 499 -14.04 0.24 15.26
CA PRO A 499 -13.33 1.27 15.99
C PRO A 499 -14.12 1.65 17.25
N GLN A 500 -13.49 1.55 18.43
CA GLN A 500 -14.05 2.12 19.64
C GLN A 500 -13.99 3.65 19.53
N PRO A 501 -15.05 4.39 19.90
CA PRO A 501 -14.96 5.84 19.94
C PRO A 501 -13.83 6.24 20.88
N LEU A 502 -12.95 7.12 20.41
CA LEU A 502 -11.88 7.69 21.23
C LEU A 502 -12.50 8.21 22.53
N LYS A 503 -12.19 7.58 23.66
CA LYS A 503 -12.55 8.16 24.95
C LYS A 503 -11.86 9.50 25.01
N ALA A 504 -12.64 10.58 25.02
CA ALA A 504 -12.11 11.90 25.26
C ALA A 504 -11.30 11.84 26.56
N VAL A 505 -10.02 12.15 26.45
CA VAL A 505 -9.16 12.33 27.63
C VAL A 505 -9.66 13.62 28.27
N ALA A 506 -10.38 13.45 29.39
CA ALA A 506 -10.84 14.57 30.23
C ALA A 506 -9.65 15.22 30.94
#